data_f458f3f8107b0cf41cf13d3bdf8a0db7
#
_entry.id   f458f3f8107b0cf41cf13d3bdf8a0db7
#
_cell.length_a   1.000
_cell.length_b   1.000
_cell.length_c   1.000
_cell.angle_alpha   90.00
_cell.angle_beta   90.00
_cell.angle_gamma   90.00
#
_symmetry.space_group_name_H-M   'P 1'
#
loop_
_entity.id
_entity.type
_entity.pdbx_description
1 polymer ?
#
loop_
_entity_poly.entity_id
_entity_poly.type
_entity_poly.pdbx_seq_one_letter_code
_entity_poly.pdbx_strand_id
1 'polypeptide(L)'
;ADGIIEGRNAVIEALRAGTTMDKIYLAKGETDKTLGHIASKARAQGIVVVEADRRKLDGMSRTHAHQGVIALAAVREYVSLEDILADAAAKGEISDPHNLGAIIRTAYCAGAHGVIIPKRRSAGLTSIVAKTSAGAVSHMKVARVPNIPALLKDLKKQGIWVFGTAADGTTGLYQADLKGPAAIVIGSEGDGMTRLAAEN
;
A
#
# COMPACT_ATOMS: atom_id res chain seq x y z
N ALA A 1 -17.99 6.97 4.33
CA ALA A 1 -17.91 5.63 4.96
C ALA A 1 -16.43 5.32 5.19
N ASP A 2 -16.05 4.96 6.40
CA ASP A 2 -14.63 4.95 6.83
C ASP A 2 -13.88 3.64 6.49
N GLY A 3 -14.35 2.87 5.51
CA GLY A 3 -13.62 1.71 4.99
C GLY A 3 -13.47 0.52 5.95
N ILE A 4 -14.10 0.53 7.13
CA ILE A 4 -14.08 -0.59 8.07
C ILE A 4 -15.31 -1.47 7.85
N ILE A 5 -15.08 -2.76 7.59
CA ILE A 5 -16.10 -3.81 7.49
C ILE A 5 -15.85 -4.79 8.62
N GLU A 6 -16.78 -4.93 9.54
CA GLU A 6 -16.62 -5.75 10.72
C GLU A 6 -17.72 -6.82 10.85
N GLY A 7 -17.33 -7.98 11.38
CA GLY A 7 -18.19 -9.13 11.51
C GLY A 7 -18.10 -10.11 10.33
N ARG A 8 -18.32 -11.39 10.64
CA ARG A 8 -18.10 -12.51 9.70
C ARG A 8 -18.93 -12.40 8.43
N ASN A 9 -20.23 -12.16 8.58
CA ASN A 9 -21.13 -12.09 7.44
C ASN A 9 -20.82 -10.89 6.53
N ALA A 10 -20.56 -9.72 7.11
CA ALA A 10 -20.23 -8.52 6.35
C ALA A 10 -18.92 -8.70 5.54
N VAL A 11 -17.91 -9.31 6.15
CA VAL A 11 -16.63 -9.58 5.46
C VAL A 11 -16.81 -10.64 4.36
N ILE A 12 -17.61 -11.69 4.59
CA ILE A 12 -17.91 -12.70 3.56
C ILE A 12 -18.63 -12.07 2.38
N GLU A 13 -19.66 -11.26 2.62
CA GLU A 13 -20.40 -10.58 1.54
C GLU A 13 -19.50 -9.61 0.77
N ALA A 14 -18.66 -8.85 1.45
CA ALA A 14 -17.70 -7.96 0.80
C ALA A 14 -16.68 -8.72 -0.07
N LEU A 15 -16.20 -9.91 0.40
CA LEU A 15 -15.36 -10.81 -0.40
C LEU A 15 -16.10 -11.38 -1.62
N ARG A 16 -17.40 -11.68 -1.50
CA ARG A 16 -18.23 -12.14 -2.61
C ARG A 16 -18.49 -11.06 -3.64
N ALA A 17 -18.74 -9.84 -3.16
CA ALA A 17 -18.96 -8.68 -4.01
C ALA A 17 -17.71 -8.17 -4.73
N GLY A 18 -16.54 -8.73 -4.44
CA GLY A 18 -15.28 -8.27 -5.02
C GLY A 18 -14.81 -6.90 -4.50
N THR A 19 -15.29 -6.49 -3.32
CA THR A 19 -14.87 -5.22 -2.72
C THR A 19 -13.37 -5.16 -2.56
N THR A 20 -12.74 -4.13 -3.09
CA THR A 20 -11.29 -3.92 -2.96
C THR A 20 -10.92 -3.71 -1.49
N MET A 21 -10.08 -4.57 -0.97
CA MET A 21 -9.65 -4.55 0.43
C MET A 21 -8.14 -4.45 0.54
N ASP A 22 -7.68 -3.64 1.48
CA ASP A 22 -6.27 -3.51 1.80
C ASP A 22 -5.79 -4.68 2.65
N LYS A 23 -6.50 -4.96 3.73
CA LYS A 23 -6.13 -5.97 4.73
C LYS A 23 -7.38 -6.54 5.40
N ILE A 24 -7.25 -7.79 5.85
CA ILE A 24 -8.20 -8.42 6.77
C ILE A 24 -7.45 -8.78 8.05
N TYR A 25 -7.94 -8.32 9.18
CA TYR A 25 -7.45 -8.69 10.51
C TYR A 25 -8.29 -9.83 11.07
N LEU A 26 -7.63 -10.88 11.55
CA LEU A 26 -8.24 -12.00 12.25
C LEU A 26 -7.73 -12.04 13.68
N ALA A 27 -8.60 -12.34 14.63
CA ALA A 27 -8.22 -12.51 16.02
C ALA A 27 -7.34 -13.75 16.18
N LYS A 28 -6.15 -13.56 16.77
CA LYS A 28 -5.18 -14.63 17.04
C LYS A 28 -5.76 -15.63 18.04
N GLY A 29 -5.59 -16.92 17.73
CA GLY A 29 -6.03 -18.02 18.62
C GLY A 29 -7.50 -18.41 18.47
N GLU A 30 -8.30 -17.71 17.68
CA GLU A 30 -9.66 -18.15 17.34
C GLU A 30 -9.60 -19.13 16.15
N THR A 31 -9.66 -20.42 16.47
CA THR A 31 -9.77 -21.51 15.47
C THR A 31 -11.23 -21.80 15.17
N ASP A 32 -11.79 -21.08 14.22
CA ASP A 32 -13.17 -21.26 13.77
C ASP A 32 -13.17 -21.55 12.26
N LYS A 33 -14.00 -22.49 11.83
CA LYS A 33 -14.13 -22.86 10.41
C LYS A 33 -14.46 -21.66 9.52
N THR A 34 -15.30 -20.74 10.01
CA THR A 34 -15.71 -19.55 9.28
C THR A 34 -14.55 -18.58 9.10
N LEU A 35 -13.77 -18.34 10.15
CA LEU A 35 -12.57 -17.48 10.06
C LEU A 35 -11.51 -18.10 9.15
N GLY A 36 -11.33 -19.43 9.22
CA GLY A 36 -10.46 -20.16 8.29
C GLY A 36 -10.91 -20.03 6.84
N HIS A 37 -12.20 -20.11 6.57
CA HIS A 37 -12.78 -19.90 5.24
C HIS A 37 -12.55 -18.48 4.73
N ILE A 38 -12.79 -17.47 5.56
CA ILE A 38 -12.51 -16.05 5.25
C ILE A 38 -11.03 -15.87 4.90
N ALA A 39 -10.13 -16.40 5.73
CA ALA A 39 -8.68 -16.31 5.49
C ALA A 39 -8.26 -16.95 4.16
N SER A 40 -8.77 -18.15 3.86
CA SER A 40 -8.48 -18.86 2.62
C SER A 40 -8.97 -18.08 1.39
N LYS A 41 -10.22 -17.62 1.43
CA LYS A 41 -10.82 -16.87 0.33
C LYS A 41 -10.13 -15.52 0.11
N ALA A 42 -9.78 -14.81 1.18
CA ALA A 42 -9.03 -13.55 1.10
C ALA A 42 -7.64 -13.75 0.47
N ARG A 43 -6.92 -14.80 0.90
CA ARG A 43 -5.60 -15.12 0.32
C ARG A 43 -5.70 -15.49 -1.16
N ALA A 44 -6.73 -16.24 -1.56
CA ALA A 44 -6.97 -16.58 -2.95
C ALA A 44 -7.22 -15.33 -3.83
N GLN A 45 -7.85 -14.30 -3.27
CA GLN A 45 -8.04 -13.00 -3.91
C GLN A 45 -6.83 -12.06 -3.75
N GLY A 46 -5.74 -12.55 -3.18
CA GLY A 46 -4.52 -11.78 -2.99
C GLY A 46 -4.61 -10.69 -1.91
N ILE A 47 -5.64 -10.71 -1.05
CA ILE A 47 -5.79 -9.78 0.07
C ILE A 47 -4.85 -10.18 1.21
N VAL A 48 -4.20 -9.19 1.82
CA VAL A 48 -3.31 -9.42 2.96
C VAL A 48 -4.13 -9.78 4.20
N VAL A 49 -3.87 -10.96 4.77
CA VAL A 49 -4.48 -11.42 6.02
C VAL A 49 -3.46 -11.30 7.15
N VAL A 50 -3.84 -10.60 8.22
CA VAL A 50 -3.00 -10.35 9.40
C VAL A 50 -3.67 -10.92 10.64
N GLU A 51 -2.97 -11.78 11.36
CA GLU A 51 -3.40 -12.20 12.69
C GLU A 51 -3.02 -11.12 13.71
N ALA A 52 -3.94 -10.73 14.56
CA ALA A 52 -3.75 -9.70 15.56
C ALA A 52 -4.43 -10.06 16.88
N ASP A 53 -3.94 -9.51 17.96
CA ASP A 53 -4.57 -9.69 19.27
C ASP A 53 -5.99 -9.11 19.27
N ARG A 54 -6.90 -9.75 20.00
CA ARG A 54 -8.31 -9.33 20.09
C ARG A 54 -8.44 -7.86 20.51
N ARG A 55 -7.60 -7.40 21.43
CA ARG A 55 -7.56 -5.97 21.86
C ARG A 55 -7.34 -5.00 20.69
N LYS A 56 -6.57 -5.40 19.70
CA LYS A 56 -6.37 -4.59 18.50
C LYS A 56 -7.65 -4.49 17.67
N LEU A 57 -8.37 -5.61 17.53
CA LEU A 57 -9.66 -5.61 16.83
C LEU A 57 -10.70 -4.80 17.63
N ASP A 58 -10.76 -4.95 18.94
CA ASP A 58 -11.63 -4.17 19.82
C ASP A 58 -11.39 -2.67 19.66
N GLY A 59 -10.13 -2.24 19.59
CA GLY A 59 -9.74 -0.84 19.37
C GLY A 59 -10.05 -0.30 17.95
N MET A 60 -10.17 -1.19 16.97
CA MET A 60 -10.55 -0.82 15.60
C MET A 60 -12.07 -0.87 15.38
N SER A 61 -12.76 -1.69 16.15
CA SER A 61 -14.20 -1.94 16.02
C SER A 61 -15.01 -0.72 16.44
N ARG A 62 -16.08 -0.45 15.71
CA ARG A 62 -17.04 0.63 16.01
C ARG A 62 -18.28 0.11 16.70
N THR A 63 -18.69 -1.09 16.35
CA THR A 63 -19.93 -1.71 16.85
C THR A 63 -19.65 -2.63 18.03
N HIS A 64 -18.38 -2.91 18.34
CA HIS A 64 -17.93 -3.94 19.29
C HIS A 64 -18.45 -5.34 18.95
N ALA A 65 -18.88 -5.57 17.71
CA ALA A 65 -19.44 -6.83 17.22
C ALA A 65 -18.62 -7.44 16.08
N HIS A 66 -17.29 -7.25 16.09
CA HIS A 66 -16.40 -7.69 15.03
C HIS A 66 -16.27 -9.22 14.87
N GLN A 67 -16.71 -10.02 15.85
CA GLN A 67 -16.73 -11.50 15.77
C GLN A 67 -15.38 -12.13 15.35
N GLY A 68 -14.26 -11.53 15.75
CA GLY A 68 -12.92 -12.01 15.44
C GLY A 68 -12.40 -11.60 14.04
N VAL A 69 -13.12 -10.77 13.28
CA VAL A 69 -12.67 -10.33 11.95
C VAL A 69 -13.03 -8.88 11.67
N ILE A 70 -12.07 -8.15 11.11
CA ILE A 70 -12.23 -6.79 10.58
C ILE A 70 -11.49 -6.69 9.24
N ALA A 71 -12.16 -6.22 8.21
CA ALA A 71 -11.56 -5.88 6.93
C ALA A 71 -11.47 -4.36 6.74
N LEU A 72 -10.39 -3.92 6.13
CA LEU A 72 -10.20 -2.54 5.70
C LEU A 72 -10.43 -2.47 4.19
N ALA A 73 -11.52 -1.83 3.77
CA ALA A 73 -11.79 -1.56 2.37
C ALA A 73 -10.92 -0.41 1.88
N ALA A 74 -10.39 -0.52 0.66
CA ALA A 74 -9.70 0.57 0.01
C ALA A 74 -10.69 1.62 -0.48
N VAL A 75 -10.33 2.89 -0.38
CA VAL A 75 -11.16 4.02 -0.88
C VAL A 75 -11.10 4.15 -2.40
N ARG A 76 -10.15 3.46 -3.03
CA ARG A 76 -9.96 3.40 -4.48
C ARG A 76 -9.37 2.05 -4.89
N GLU A 77 -9.67 1.62 -6.11
CA GLU A 77 -9.05 0.44 -6.71
C GLU A 77 -7.56 0.67 -6.99
N TYR A 78 -6.76 -0.38 -6.80
CA TYR A 78 -5.39 -0.41 -7.25
C TYR A 78 -5.34 -0.72 -8.74
N VAL A 79 -4.43 -0.10 -9.46
CA VAL A 79 -4.16 -0.40 -10.86
C VAL A 79 -3.04 -1.43 -11.00
N SER A 80 -2.85 -1.97 -12.20
CA SER A 80 -1.71 -2.84 -12.49
C SER A 80 -0.40 -2.05 -12.54
N LEU A 81 0.71 -2.76 -12.38
CA LEU A 81 2.03 -2.15 -12.52
C LEU A 81 2.25 -1.68 -13.97
N GLU A 82 1.77 -2.45 -14.94
CA GLU A 82 1.83 -2.18 -16.37
C GLU A 82 1.14 -0.86 -16.71
N ASP A 83 0.00 -0.57 -16.09
CA ASP A 83 -0.73 0.69 -16.29
C ASP A 83 0.06 1.91 -15.80
N ILE A 84 0.88 1.74 -14.76
CA ILE A 84 1.77 2.80 -14.27
C ILE A 84 3.02 2.92 -15.14
N LEU A 85 3.61 1.79 -15.55
CA LEU A 85 4.82 1.78 -16.37
C LEU A 85 4.57 2.33 -17.77
N ALA A 86 3.38 2.15 -18.32
CA ALA A 86 2.98 2.76 -19.58
C ALA A 86 3.08 4.30 -19.54
N ASP A 87 2.99 4.89 -18.35
CA ASP A 87 3.01 6.34 -18.13
C ASP A 87 4.28 6.85 -17.37
N ALA A 88 5.24 5.97 -17.00
CA ALA A 88 6.50 6.16 -16.22
C ALA A 88 6.35 6.56 -14.72
N ALA A 89 7.19 6.02 -13.82
CA ALA A 89 6.89 5.73 -12.42
C ALA A 89 7.71 6.44 -11.33
N ALA A 90 7.12 6.56 -10.10
CA ALA A 90 7.78 6.94 -8.84
C ALA A 90 7.47 5.93 -7.71
N LYS A 91 8.32 5.77 -6.67
CA LYS A 91 8.20 4.74 -5.63
C LYS A 91 8.70 5.08 -4.25
N GLY A 92 8.12 4.42 -3.22
CA GLY A 92 8.61 4.43 -1.85
C GLY A 92 7.98 3.34 -0.97
N GLU A 93 8.66 2.97 0.13
CA GLU A 93 8.12 2.12 1.19
C GLU A 93 7.51 3.01 2.27
N ILE A 94 6.19 2.87 2.57
CA ILE A 94 5.48 3.81 3.43
C ILE A 94 4.60 3.04 4.40
N SER A 95 4.91 3.14 5.68
CA SER A 95 4.17 2.45 6.76
C SER A 95 3.03 3.29 7.33
N ASP A 96 3.17 4.61 7.35
CA ASP A 96 2.20 5.55 7.91
C ASP A 96 1.23 6.05 6.81
N PRO A 97 -0.10 5.96 7.03
CA PRO A 97 -1.09 6.48 6.10
C PRO A 97 -1.02 7.99 5.91
N HIS A 98 -0.55 8.78 6.90
CA HIS A 98 -0.35 10.21 6.74
C HIS A 98 0.79 10.50 5.76
N ASN A 99 1.91 9.78 5.88
CA ASN A 99 3.04 9.89 4.97
C ASN A 99 2.66 9.44 3.57
N LEU A 100 1.93 8.32 3.42
CA LEU A 100 1.44 7.87 2.12
C LEU A 100 0.57 8.94 1.45
N GLY A 101 -0.35 9.56 2.19
CA GLY A 101 -1.18 10.64 1.66
C GLY A 101 -0.37 11.86 1.23
N ALA A 102 0.62 12.26 2.02
CA ALA A 102 1.52 13.37 1.69
C ALA A 102 2.35 13.09 0.43
N ILE A 103 2.87 11.87 0.29
CA ILE A 103 3.64 11.45 -0.89
C ILE A 103 2.76 11.41 -2.14
N ILE A 104 1.56 10.85 -2.07
CA ILE A 104 0.61 10.84 -3.19
C ILE A 104 0.30 12.27 -3.64
N ARG A 105 0.05 13.19 -2.70
CA ARG A 105 -0.18 14.61 -3.00
C ARG A 105 1.01 15.24 -3.70
N THR A 106 2.20 15.05 -3.14
CA THR A 106 3.45 15.61 -3.71
C THR A 106 3.74 15.04 -5.10
N ALA A 107 3.60 13.71 -5.27
CA ALA A 107 3.77 13.05 -6.55
C ALA A 107 2.78 13.57 -7.60
N TYR A 108 1.52 13.76 -7.21
CA TYR A 108 0.50 14.34 -8.09
C TYR A 108 0.86 15.77 -8.52
N CYS A 109 1.25 16.63 -7.56
CA CYS A 109 1.66 18.00 -7.85
C CYS A 109 2.93 18.07 -8.72
N ALA A 110 3.83 17.10 -8.56
CA ALA A 110 5.05 16.99 -9.38
C ALA A 110 4.81 16.39 -10.78
N GLY A 111 3.58 16.01 -11.11
CA GLY A 111 3.26 15.39 -12.40
C GLY A 111 3.71 13.94 -12.54
N ALA A 112 3.93 13.23 -11.45
CA ALA A 112 4.28 11.81 -11.48
C ALA A 112 3.12 10.97 -12.05
N HIS A 113 3.44 9.93 -12.81
CA HIS A 113 2.46 9.08 -13.48
C HIS A 113 1.81 8.04 -12.56
N GLY A 114 2.46 7.72 -11.44
CA GLY A 114 1.92 6.78 -10.46
C GLY A 114 2.78 6.65 -9.21
N VAL A 115 2.22 5.99 -8.20
CA VAL A 115 2.89 5.64 -6.96
C VAL A 115 2.82 4.13 -6.80
N ILE A 116 3.93 3.50 -6.45
CA ILE A 116 4.00 2.07 -6.22
C ILE A 116 4.38 1.83 -4.77
N ILE A 117 3.62 0.97 -4.12
CA ILE A 117 3.82 0.64 -2.71
C ILE A 117 4.00 -0.87 -2.54
N PRO A 118 4.70 -1.33 -1.49
CA PRO A 118 4.78 -2.74 -1.20
C PRO A 118 3.40 -3.28 -0.78
N LYS A 119 3.12 -4.54 -1.13
CA LYS A 119 1.87 -5.22 -0.76
C LYS A 119 1.79 -5.51 0.74
N ARG A 120 2.94 -5.70 1.38
CA ARG A 120 3.06 -5.95 2.83
C ARG A 120 3.88 -4.84 3.47
N ARG A 121 3.64 -4.59 4.78
CA ARG A 121 4.34 -3.55 5.57
C ARG A 121 4.19 -2.14 5.01
N SER A 122 3.05 -1.86 4.40
CA SER A 122 2.71 -0.56 3.83
C SER A 122 1.32 -0.15 4.29
N ALA A 123 1.10 1.15 4.40
CA ALA A 123 -0.24 1.72 4.51
C ALA A 123 -1.04 1.40 3.25
N GLY A 124 -2.35 1.21 3.40
CA GLY A 124 -3.26 1.04 2.27
C GLY A 124 -3.97 2.33 1.89
N LEU A 125 -4.78 2.31 0.84
CA LEU A 125 -5.61 3.45 0.41
C LEU A 125 -6.83 3.59 1.32
N THR A 126 -6.62 4.09 2.54
CA THR A 126 -7.64 4.29 3.57
C THR A 126 -8.27 5.69 3.49
N SER A 127 -9.32 5.91 4.28
CA SER A 127 -9.93 7.25 4.43
C SER A 127 -8.95 8.30 4.99
N ILE A 128 -7.96 7.88 5.78
CA ILE A 128 -6.88 8.75 6.27
C ILE A 128 -6.01 9.21 5.09
N VAL A 129 -5.61 8.29 4.21
CA VAL A 129 -4.86 8.62 2.98
C VAL A 129 -5.65 9.56 2.08
N ALA A 130 -6.96 9.36 1.95
CA ALA A 130 -7.81 10.27 1.17
C ALA A 130 -7.79 11.69 1.73
N LYS A 131 -7.87 11.84 3.06
CA LYS A 131 -7.79 13.16 3.73
C LYS A 131 -6.40 13.79 3.59
N THR A 132 -5.35 13.05 3.91
CA THR A 132 -3.96 13.58 3.94
C THR A 132 -3.39 13.85 2.55
N SER A 133 -3.91 13.16 1.54
CA SER A 133 -3.60 13.44 0.13
C SER A 133 -4.35 14.65 -0.43
N ALA A 134 -5.25 15.30 0.35
CA ALA A 134 -6.12 16.38 -0.12
C ALA A 134 -6.89 16.00 -1.41
N GLY A 135 -7.33 14.74 -1.51
CA GLY A 135 -8.06 14.22 -2.67
C GLY A 135 -7.18 13.75 -3.84
N ALA A 136 -5.86 13.98 -3.81
CA ALA A 136 -4.96 13.57 -4.89
C ALA A 136 -5.00 12.05 -5.16
N VAL A 137 -5.31 11.23 -4.14
CA VAL A 137 -5.48 9.78 -4.30
C VAL A 137 -6.57 9.41 -5.34
N SER A 138 -7.53 10.29 -5.58
CA SER A 138 -8.57 10.07 -6.59
C SER A 138 -8.09 10.28 -8.03
N HIS A 139 -6.93 10.87 -8.21
CA HIS A 139 -6.35 11.19 -9.51
C HIS A 139 -5.04 10.46 -9.78
N MET A 140 -4.36 9.99 -8.73
CA MET A 140 -3.08 9.29 -8.82
C MET A 140 -3.28 7.78 -8.98
N LYS A 141 -2.62 7.18 -9.95
CA LYS A 141 -2.52 5.72 -10.09
C LYS A 141 -1.66 5.16 -8.96
N VAL A 142 -2.16 4.15 -8.25
CA VAL A 142 -1.42 3.47 -7.17
C VAL A 142 -1.40 1.97 -7.43
N ALA A 143 -0.21 1.38 -7.49
CA ALA A 143 -0.02 -0.06 -7.63
C ALA A 143 0.62 -0.67 -6.38
N ARG A 144 0.37 -1.96 -6.15
CA ARG A 144 1.00 -2.73 -5.08
C ARG A 144 1.84 -3.86 -5.64
N VAL A 145 3.09 -3.96 -5.18
CA VAL A 145 4.02 -5.01 -5.60
C VAL A 145 4.48 -5.86 -4.40
N PRO A 146 4.73 -7.16 -4.60
CA PRO A 146 5.18 -8.02 -3.51
C PRO A 146 6.63 -7.75 -3.09
N ASN A 147 7.48 -7.25 -4.00
CA ASN A 147 8.93 -7.13 -3.78
C ASN A 147 9.47 -5.90 -4.53
N ILE A 148 9.83 -4.87 -3.79
CA ILE A 148 10.42 -3.63 -4.33
C ILE A 148 11.80 -3.89 -4.97
N PRO A 149 12.79 -4.57 -4.31
CA PRO A 149 14.07 -4.86 -4.95
C PRO A 149 13.97 -5.57 -6.30
N ALA A 150 13.09 -6.57 -6.43
CA ALA A 150 12.86 -7.24 -7.72
C ALA A 150 12.35 -6.27 -8.78
N LEU A 151 11.40 -5.43 -8.40
CA LEU A 151 10.87 -4.41 -9.28
C LEU A 151 11.93 -3.40 -9.72
N LEU A 152 12.83 -2.93 -8.83
CA LEU A 152 13.90 -2.01 -9.21
C LEU A 152 14.81 -2.59 -10.30
N LYS A 153 15.12 -3.90 -10.21
CA LYS A 153 15.87 -4.61 -11.25
C LYS A 153 15.13 -4.63 -12.60
N ASP A 154 13.83 -4.85 -12.56
CA ASP A 154 13.03 -4.92 -13.80
C ASP A 154 12.86 -3.54 -14.44
N LEU A 155 12.74 -2.47 -13.65
CA LEU A 155 12.74 -1.10 -14.17
C LEU A 155 14.04 -0.73 -14.85
N LYS A 156 15.18 -1.05 -14.22
CA LYS A 156 16.49 -0.82 -14.83
C LYS A 156 16.66 -1.54 -16.17
N LYS A 157 16.15 -2.79 -16.27
CA LYS A 157 16.16 -3.53 -17.56
C LYS A 157 15.29 -2.83 -18.62
N GLN A 158 14.28 -2.08 -18.23
CA GLN A 158 13.41 -1.33 -19.13
C GLN A 158 13.95 0.08 -19.45
N GLY A 159 15.17 0.40 -18.98
CA GLY A 159 15.79 1.70 -19.23
C GLY A 159 15.27 2.83 -18.34
N ILE A 160 14.60 2.51 -17.24
CA ILE A 160 14.11 3.49 -16.27
C ILE A 160 15.23 3.75 -15.24
N TRP A 161 15.64 5.00 -15.11
CA TRP A 161 16.60 5.42 -14.09
C TRP A 161 15.97 5.34 -12.70
N VAL A 162 16.73 4.81 -11.74
CA VAL A 162 16.27 4.66 -10.35
C VAL A 162 17.12 5.52 -9.43
N PHE A 163 16.48 6.46 -8.76
CA PHE A 163 17.09 7.37 -7.79
C PHE A 163 16.61 7.03 -6.39
N GLY A 164 17.54 6.75 -5.47
CA GLY A 164 17.23 6.55 -4.05
C GLY A 164 17.41 7.84 -3.27
N THR A 165 16.47 8.15 -2.37
CA THR A 165 16.62 9.27 -1.43
C THR A 165 17.29 8.78 -0.14
N ALA A 166 18.39 9.40 0.26
CA ALA A 166 19.11 9.09 1.48
C ALA A 166 19.67 10.37 2.12
N ALA A 167 19.76 10.38 3.46
CA ALA A 167 20.29 11.55 4.17
C ALA A 167 21.78 11.81 3.90
N ASP A 168 22.52 10.76 3.57
CA ASP A 168 23.94 10.77 3.19
C ASP A 168 24.16 10.78 1.67
N GLY A 169 23.12 11.09 0.91
CA GLY A 169 23.17 11.17 -0.54
C GLY A 169 24.18 12.22 -1.02
N THR A 170 25.01 11.85 -2.00
CA THR A 170 26.09 12.71 -2.53
C THR A 170 25.61 13.72 -3.56
N THR A 171 24.42 13.54 -4.11
CA THR A 171 23.88 14.40 -5.18
C THR A 171 22.58 15.05 -4.71
N GLY A 172 22.51 16.38 -4.73
CA GLY A 172 21.29 17.11 -4.42
C GLY A 172 20.22 16.94 -5.49
N LEU A 173 18.94 17.04 -5.09
CA LEU A 173 17.79 16.87 -5.98
C LEU A 173 17.87 17.71 -7.25
N TYR A 174 18.28 18.97 -7.13
CA TYR A 174 18.40 19.89 -8.26
C TYR A 174 19.64 19.66 -9.16
N GLN A 175 20.55 18.77 -8.72
CA GLN A 175 21.74 18.36 -9.48
C GLN A 175 21.52 17.01 -10.16
N ALA A 176 20.50 16.25 -9.74
CA ALA A 176 20.17 14.97 -10.34
C ALA A 176 19.54 15.19 -11.72
N ASP A 177 20.00 14.43 -12.71
CA ASP A 177 19.36 14.43 -14.04
C ASP A 177 18.10 13.56 -14.02
N LEU A 178 16.97 14.19 -13.76
CA LEU A 178 15.65 13.56 -13.75
C LEU A 178 14.93 13.66 -15.10
N LYS A 179 15.63 14.04 -16.16
CA LYS A 179 15.09 14.08 -17.52
C LYS A 179 14.95 12.66 -18.06
N GLY A 180 13.79 12.34 -18.60
CA GLY A 180 13.49 11.00 -19.11
C GLY A 180 12.80 10.09 -18.10
N PRO A 181 12.67 8.79 -18.43
CA PRO A 181 11.99 7.84 -17.55
C PRO A 181 12.75 7.64 -16.24
N ALA A 182 12.17 8.07 -15.14
CA ALA A 182 12.80 8.01 -13.82
C ALA A 182 11.84 7.46 -12.76
N ALA A 183 12.38 6.74 -11.80
CA ALA A 183 11.73 6.29 -10.58
C ALA A 183 12.48 6.82 -9.36
N ILE A 184 11.77 7.40 -8.42
CA ILE A 184 12.32 7.88 -7.15
C ILE A 184 11.91 6.91 -6.04
N VAL A 185 12.91 6.38 -5.33
CA VAL A 185 12.69 5.50 -4.17
C VAL A 185 12.83 6.34 -2.91
N ILE A 186 11.79 6.34 -2.08
CA ILE A 186 11.74 7.03 -0.80
C ILE A 186 11.82 5.97 0.31
N GLY A 187 12.78 6.10 1.20
CA GLY A 187 12.93 5.25 2.38
C GLY A 187 11.92 5.58 3.48
N SER A 188 11.81 4.71 4.50
CA SER A 188 11.02 4.99 5.70
C SER A 188 11.71 6.03 6.58
N GLU A 189 10.91 6.76 7.36
CA GLU A 189 11.40 7.68 8.38
C GLU A 189 12.10 6.89 9.50
N GLY A 190 13.37 7.11 9.73
CA GLY A 190 14.21 6.42 10.71
C GLY A 190 15.08 5.30 10.12
N ASP A 191 14.52 4.34 9.40
CA ASP A 191 15.29 3.20 8.85
C ASP A 191 15.82 3.43 7.42
N GLY A 192 15.34 4.50 6.76
CA GLY A 192 15.72 4.80 5.38
C GLY A 192 15.24 3.73 4.38
N MET A 193 15.99 3.54 3.31
CA MET A 193 15.80 2.45 2.36
C MET A 193 16.34 1.14 2.93
N THR A 194 15.66 0.02 2.66
CA THR A 194 16.23 -1.28 3.00
C THR A 194 17.55 -1.49 2.26
N ARG A 195 18.51 -2.20 2.90
CA ARG A 195 19.81 -2.51 2.29
C ARG A 195 19.67 -3.10 0.88
N LEU A 196 18.74 -4.04 0.68
CA LEU A 196 18.49 -4.65 -0.63
C LEU A 196 17.92 -3.67 -1.67
N ALA A 197 17.23 -2.62 -1.25
CA ALA A 197 16.75 -1.57 -2.16
C ALA A 197 17.89 -0.59 -2.51
N ALA A 198 18.76 -0.28 -1.57
CA ALA A 198 19.92 0.61 -1.77
C ALA A 198 21.01 -0.02 -2.65
N GLU A 199 21.20 -1.36 -2.58
CA GLU A 199 22.19 -2.10 -3.37
C GLU A 199 21.74 -2.36 -4.83
N ASN A 200 20.50 -2.08 -5.18
CA ASN A 200 19.91 -2.30 -6.51
C ASN A 200 19.61 -1.00 -7.22
#